data_d8c4ec00b7d2e80e3bdcd652e36d70e3
#
_entry.id   d8c4ec00b7d2e80e3bdcd652e36d70e3
#
_cell.length_a   1.000
_cell.length_b   1.000
_cell.length_c   1.000
_cell.angle_alpha   90.00
_cell.angle_beta   90.00
_cell.angle_gamma   90.00
#
_symmetry.space_group_name_H-M   'P 1'
#
loop_
_entity.id
_entity.type
_entity.pdbx_description
1 polymer ?
#
loop_
_entity_poly.entity_id
_entity_poly.type
_entity_poly.pdbx_seq_one_letter_code
_entity_poly.pdbx_strand_id
1 'polypeptide(L)'
;PRRAQERGTMGYALVEFTITDSGSVEDAVTIEGYCSSKRPDDPEVEFRPCSMFNSASARAAIKLKYKPKIVDGKAVPVEGVLHRFTYILDES
;
A
#
# COMPACT_ATOMS: atom_id res chain seq x y z
N PRO A 1 -1.08 -4.52 -11.03
CA PRO A 1 -2.23 -5.27 -11.56
C PRO A 1 -2.28 -5.25 -13.09
N ARG A 2 -2.51 -6.39 -13.67
CA ARG A 2 -2.51 -6.55 -15.13
C ARG A 2 -3.56 -5.68 -15.82
N ARG A 3 -4.76 -5.60 -15.23
CA ARG A 3 -5.84 -4.79 -15.79
C ARG A 3 -5.48 -3.31 -15.82
N ALA A 4 -4.79 -2.83 -14.80
CA ALA A 4 -4.32 -1.45 -14.77
C ALA A 4 -3.32 -1.17 -15.88
N GLN A 5 -2.39 -2.10 -16.12
CA GLN A 5 -1.40 -1.98 -17.20
C GLN A 5 -2.07 -1.94 -18.57
N GLU A 6 -3.06 -2.79 -18.79
CA GLU A 6 -3.81 -2.84 -20.05
C GLU A 6 -4.59 -1.54 -20.32
N ARG A 7 -5.06 -0.87 -19.28
CA ARG A 7 -5.86 0.35 -19.40
C ARG A 7 -5.06 1.64 -19.27
N GLY A 8 -3.76 1.55 -18.99
CA GLY A 8 -2.94 2.71 -18.74
C GLY A 8 -3.30 3.40 -17.43
N THR A 9 -3.84 2.66 -16.46
CA THR A 9 -4.28 3.21 -15.18
C THR A 9 -3.16 3.17 -14.17
N MET A 10 -2.95 4.29 -13.50
CA MET A 10 -2.03 4.48 -12.39
C MET A 10 -2.80 4.83 -11.13
N GLY A 11 -2.14 5.00 -10.03
CA GLY A 11 -2.79 5.39 -8.81
C GLY A 11 -2.06 4.97 -7.56
N TYR A 12 -2.79 4.91 -6.46
CA TYR A 12 -2.24 4.44 -5.20
C TYR A 12 -3.31 3.78 -4.33
N ALA A 13 -2.83 3.04 -3.34
CA ALA A 13 -3.67 2.46 -2.31
C ALA A 13 -2.97 2.64 -0.97
N LEU A 14 -3.74 2.96 0.05
CA LEU A 14 -3.25 3.11 1.42
C LEU A 14 -3.71 1.90 2.22
N VAL A 15 -2.76 1.16 2.77
CA VAL A 15 -3.03 -0.05 3.54
C VAL A 15 -2.71 0.21 5.01
N GLU A 16 -3.64 -0.18 5.87
CA GLU A 16 -3.47 -0.15 7.32
C GLU A 16 -3.23 -1.57 7.81
N PHE A 17 -2.28 -1.75 8.71
CA PHE A 17 -1.96 -3.08 9.24
C PHE A 17 -1.31 -3.00 10.61
N THR A 18 -1.12 -4.16 11.20
CA THR A 18 -0.38 -4.33 12.46
C THR A 18 0.98 -4.96 12.16
N ILE A 19 2.03 -4.40 12.76
CA ILE A 19 3.33 -5.06 12.81
C ILE A 19 3.36 -5.89 14.08
N THR A 20 3.58 -7.19 13.94
CA THR A 20 3.60 -8.11 15.08
C THR A 20 4.89 -7.94 15.89
N ASP A 21 4.95 -8.57 17.05
CA ASP A 21 6.16 -8.57 17.88
C ASP A 21 7.34 -9.27 17.21
N SER A 22 7.12 -10.04 16.17
CA SER A 22 8.20 -10.65 15.36
C SER A 22 8.56 -9.84 14.12
N GLY A 23 7.90 -8.68 13.88
CA GLY A 23 8.17 -7.84 12.73
C GLY A 23 7.41 -8.23 11.47
N SER A 24 6.52 -9.19 11.54
CA SER A 24 5.65 -9.55 10.41
C SER A 24 4.42 -8.65 10.37
N VAL A 25 3.69 -8.70 9.26
CA VAL A 25 2.48 -7.90 9.06
C VAL A 25 1.25 -8.80 9.18
N GLU A 26 0.25 -8.32 9.91
CA GLU A 26 -1.06 -8.98 9.99
C GLU A 26 -2.18 -7.95 9.92
N ASP A 27 -3.39 -8.42 9.63
CA ASP A 27 -4.60 -7.59 9.54
C ASP A 27 -4.46 -6.46 8.52
N ALA A 28 -3.87 -6.75 7.37
CA ALA A 28 -3.70 -5.76 6.30
C ALA A 28 -5.02 -5.49 5.59
N VAL A 29 -5.46 -4.23 5.63
CA VAL A 29 -6.70 -3.77 5.00
C VAL A 29 -6.41 -2.50 4.21
N THR A 30 -6.83 -2.48 2.95
CA THR A 30 -6.76 -1.26 2.15
C THR A 30 -7.88 -0.32 2.57
N ILE A 31 -7.52 0.86 3.07
CA ILE A 31 -8.49 1.84 3.56
C ILE A 31 -8.77 2.96 2.56
N GLU A 32 -7.88 3.17 1.58
CA GLU A 32 -8.09 4.14 0.50
C GLU A 32 -7.53 3.56 -0.79
N GLY A 33 -8.25 3.76 -1.88
CA GLY A 33 -7.79 3.40 -3.21
C GLY A 33 -8.17 4.48 -4.20
N TYR A 34 -7.20 4.94 -5.01
CA TYR A 34 -7.40 6.00 -6.00
C TYR A 34 -6.70 5.65 -7.30
N CYS A 35 -7.34 5.99 -8.40
CA CYS A 35 -6.82 5.80 -9.75
C CYS A 35 -6.61 7.14 -10.45
N SER A 36 -5.69 7.15 -11.39
CA SER A 36 -5.39 8.30 -12.23
C SER A 36 -4.95 7.85 -13.62
N SER A 37 -5.07 8.74 -14.60
CA SER A 37 -4.53 8.53 -15.94
C SER A 37 -3.15 9.16 -16.10
N LYS A 38 -2.79 10.09 -15.23
CA LYS A 38 -1.45 10.69 -15.14
C LYS A 38 -0.68 10.10 -13.97
N ARG A 39 0.63 10.26 -13.98
CA ARG A 39 1.48 9.80 -12.88
C ARG A 39 1.04 10.45 -11.57
N PRO A 40 1.04 9.70 -10.46
CA PRO A 40 0.66 10.26 -9.15
C PRO A 40 1.49 11.45 -8.69
N ASP A 41 2.71 11.61 -9.22
CA ASP A 41 3.59 12.75 -8.90
C ASP A 41 3.46 13.92 -9.87
N ASP A 42 2.58 13.84 -10.88
CA ASP A 42 2.32 14.93 -11.80
C ASP A 42 1.54 16.04 -11.09
N PRO A 43 1.96 17.32 -11.17
CA PRO A 43 1.23 18.41 -10.51
C PRO A 43 -0.22 18.57 -10.96
N GLU A 44 -0.55 18.08 -12.16
CA GLU A 44 -1.90 18.17 -12.72
C GLU A 44 -2.70 16.88 -12.56
N VAL A 45 -2.20 15.92 -11.76
CA VAL A 45 -2.88 14.65 -11.59
C VAL A 45 -4.24 14.85 -10.94
N GLU A 46 -5.24 14.15 -11.46
CA GLU A 46 -6.57 14.08 -10.86
C GLU A 46 -6.83 12.63 -10.45
N PHE A 47 -7.13 12.43 -9.19
CA PHE A 47 -7.43 11.12 -8.65
C PHE A 47 -8.94 10.92 -8.56
N ARG A 48 -9.37 9.70 -8.80
CA ARG A 48 -10.75 9.28 -8.58
C ARG A 48 -10.75 8.03 -7.71
N PRO A 49 -11.73 7.86 -6.81
CA PRO A 49 -11.81 6.64 -6.02
C PRO A 49 -11.92 5.42 -6.92
N CYS A 50 -11.14 4.40 -6.63
CA CYS A 50 -11.21 3.13 -7.34
C CYS A 50 -10.66 2.00 -6.46
N SER A 51 -11.05 0.77 -6.78
CA SER A 51 -10.62 -0.41 -6.03
C SER A 51 -9.57 -1.24 -6.76
N MET A 52 -9.11 -0.77 -7.91
CA MET A 52 -8.26 -1.57 -8.81
C MET A 52 -6.98 -2.10 -8.15
N PHE A 53 -6.39 -1.33 -7.25
CA PHE A 53 -5.12 -1.67 -6.60
C PHE A 53 -5.30 -2.24 -5.19
N ASN A 54 -6.54 -2.33 -4.69
CA ASN A 54 -6.79 -2.62 -3.27
C ASN A 54 -6.31 -4.00 -2.85
N SER A 55 -6.70 -5.06 -3.55
CA SER A 55 -6.32 -6.41 -3.13
C SER A 55 -4.84 -6.69 -3.36
N ALA A 56 -4.27 -6.18 -4.45
CA ALA A 56 -2.83 -6.33 -4.71
C ALA A 56 -2.00 -5.63 -3.63
N SER A 57 -2.44 -4.46 -3.18
CA SER A 57 -1.75 -3.70 -2.14
C SER A 57 -1.81 -4.39 -0.80
N ALA A 58 -2.98 -4.92 -0.41
CA ALA A 58 -3.12 -5.66 0.84
C ALA A 58 -2.23 -6.92 0.82
N ARG A 59 -2.19 -7.65 -0.31
CA ARG A 59 -1.30 -8.82 -0.44
C ARG A 59 0.17 -8.44 -0.37
N ALA A 60 0.55 -7.31 -0.97
CA ALA A 60 1.93 -6.82 -0.90
C ALA A 60 2.31 -6.44 0.52
N ALA A 61 1.40 -5.82 1.26
CA ALA A 61 1.64 -5.42 2.65
C ALA A 61 1.97 -6.62 3.55
N ILE A 62 1.29 -7.75 3.35
CA ILE A 62 1.51 -8.96 4.16
C ILE A 62 2.94 -9.48 4.01
N LYS A 63 3.59 -9.19 2.89
CA LYS A 63 4.96 -9.65 2.61
C LYS A 63 6.04 -8.73 3.20
N LEU A 64 5.68 -7.57 3.74
CA LEU A 64 6.64 -6.64 4.33
C LEU A 64 7.20 -7.20 5.63
N LYS A 65 8.46 -6.88 5.90
CA LYS A 65 9.14 -7.29 7.12
C LYS A 65 9.74 -6.05 7.77
N TYR A 66 9.54 -5.94 9.06
CA TYR A 66 10.00 -4.81 9.86
C TYR A 66 10.87 -5.27 11.01
N LYS A 67 11.67 -4.36 11.54
CA LYS A 67 12.32 -4.59 12.82
C LYS A 67 11.24 -4.45 13.90
N PRO A 68 11.15 -5.41 14.84
CA PRO A 68 10.18 -5.29 15.92
C PRO A 68 10.44 -4.05 16.78
N LYS A 69 9.36 -3.44 17.26
CA LYS A 69 9.48 -2.36 18.24
C LYS A 69 9.82 -2.96 19.60
N ILE A 70 10.82 -2.40 20.25
CA ILE A 70 11.26 -2.86 21.57
C ILE A 70 10.90 -1.81 22.61
N VAL A 71 10.18 -2.21 23.65
CA VAL A 71 9.83 -1.38 24.79
C VAL A 71 10.24 -2.11 26.07
N ASP A 72 11.09 -1.48 26.87
CA ASP A 72 11.60 -2.07 28.11
C ASP A 72 12.17 -3.48 27.91
N GLY A 73 12.93 -3.67 26.83
CA GLY A 73 13.57 -4.94 26.51
C GLY A 73 12.66 -5.99 25.89
N LYS A 74 11.40 -5.68 25.62
CA LYS A 74 10.44 -6.62 25.04
C LYS A 74 9.98 -6.14 23.67
N ALA A 75 9.85 -7.09 22.75
CA ALA A 75 9.24 -6.82 21.45
C ALA A 75 7.71 -6.67 21.63
N VAL A 76 7.17 -5.61 21.07
CA VAL A 76 5.73 -5.31 21.17
C VAL A 76 5.13 -5.09 19.78
N PRO A 77 3.86 -5.41 19.58
CA PRO A 77 3.20 -5.11 18.30
C PRO A 77 2.96 -3.61 18.14
N VAL A 78 2.80 -3.18 16.90
CA VAL A 78 2.43 -1.79 16.55
C VAL A 78 1.20 -1.84 15.67
N GLU A 79 0.10 -1.29 16.15
CA GLU A 79 -1.16 -1.22 15.40
C GLU A 79 -1.28 0.08 14.62
N GLY A 80 -2.18 0.12 13.63
CA GLY A 80 -2.51 1.33 12.90
C GLY A 80 -1.38 1.85 12.02
N VAL A 81 -0.50 0.97 11.55
CA VAL A 81 0.58 1.35 10.64
C VAL A 81 0.02 1.55 9.25
N LEU A 82 0.41 2.66 8.61
CA LEU A 82 -0.04 2.99 7.27
C LEU A 82 1.11 2.88 6.29
N HIS A 83 0.84 2.27 5.14
CA HIS A 83 1.80 2.19 4.05
C HIS A 83 1.09 2.49 2.74
N ARG A 84 1.66 3.40 1.95
CA ARG A 84 1.11 3.79 0.66
C ARG A 84 1.82 3.03 -0.44
N PHE A 85 1.06 2.30 -1.25
CA PHE A 85 1.56 1.62 -2.45
C PHE A 85 1.19 2.46 -3.66
N THR A 86 2.19 2.91 -4.41
CA THR A 86 1.99 3.75 -5.59
C THR A 86 2.27 2.93 -6.84
N TYR A 87 1.39 3.05 -7.81
CA TYR A 87 1.44 2.29 -9.06
C TYR A 87 1.63 3.24 -10.23
N ILE A 88 2.77 3.10 -10.89
CA ILE A 88 3.17 3.95 -12.00
C ILE A 88 3.47 3.05 -13.19
N LEU A 89 3.02 3.46 -14.37
CA LEU A 89 3.37 2.76 -15.58
C LEU A 89 4.76 3.18 -16.03
N ASP A 90 5.56 2.20 -16.35
CA ASP A 90 6.90 2.43 -16.90
C ASP A 90 6.77 2.48 -18.42
N GLU A 91 7.04 3.65 -19.00
CA GLU A 91 7.00 3.87 -20.45
C GLU A 91 8.40 3.72 -21.03
N SER A 92 8.98 2.56 -20.89
CA SER A 92 10.30 2.28 -21.49
C SER A 92 10.21 2.06 -22.99
#